data_e8d887ee8d3ca247d4cb23564fe41b98
#
_entry.id   e8d887ee8d3ca247d4cb23564fe41b98
#
_cell.length_a   1.000
_cell.length_b   1.000
_cell.length_c   1.000
_cell.angle_alpha   90.00
_cell.angle_beta   90.00
_cell.angle_gamma   90.00
#
_symmetry.space_group_name_H-M   'P 1'
#
loop_
_entity.id
_entity.type
_entity.pdbx_description
1 polymer ?
#
loop_
_entity_poly.entity_id
_entity_poly.type
_entity_poly.pdbx_seq_one_letter_code
_entity_poly.pdbx_strand_id
1 'polypeptide(L)'
;MSFSHHLFKPKNPEELLQLLVYVQNKSRQKNHRLLLSISIEVSYLEPLAVLQSIKEPDKSYFYWKDPWTSFSVATSDYVWQVETDGTNRFLNLQNILEKELYPYVITSGEVVPKDCGFSIYTNYNFEASVTDFNQSPFPSAQVTIPRWQICTKAHRYFTTANLWIDSSTDLEETTLKVWLARKKFEAFEYADKVENLVHNPCLRLDIESFSAKGYQAQVKKAINQIRVGNYQKVVLSRYQQWITSEDWPVLALVNKLRYQFPNCYTYSIGDSLGNHFIGATPESLFEVQGDQLLTASLAGTVVRSRSASKDAKLGKSLLQSSKNLSEQDWVTRMICEKLEELGLSTQTEKTPRLLQLSNLQHLKTSITAKISSNVSPFAILQDLHPTAALGGYPQEEAVNSIYELEKYERGLYGGGFGRIFPNGDSHFLVLIRGARIYKNLVCFYAGGGVVAESDPEEEYSETENKLESIRRIFGIKK
;
A
#
# COMPACT_ATOMS: atom_id res chain seq x y z
N MET A 1 -20.66 -10.06 -0.80
CA MET A 1 -21.30 -8.81 -0.35
C MET A 1 -22.43 -8.41 -1.27
N SER A 2 -23.59 -8.00 -0.76
CA SER A 2 -24.73 -7.60 -1.59
C SER A 2 -25.05 -6.13 -1.29
N PHE A 3 -24.57 -5.23 -2.15
CA PHE A 3 -24.89 -3.81 -2.09
C PHE A 3 -26.19 -3.52 -2.87
N SER A 4 -27.00 -2.58 -2.38
CA SER A 4 -28.14 -2.08 -3.15
C SER A 4 -27.62 -1.27 -4.33
N HIS A 5 -27.85 -1.70 -5.57
CA HIS A 5 -27.42 -0.99 -6.77
C HIS A 5 -28.59 -0.20 -7.35
N HIS A 6 -28.35 1.08 -7.65
CA HIS A 6 -29.31 1.98 -8.28
C HIS A 6 -28.71 2.58 -9.55
N LEU A 7 -29.27 2.22 -10.70
CA LEU A 7 -28.75 2.62 -12.02
C LEU A 7 -29.14 4.05 -12.45
N PHE A 8 -29.32 4.97 -11.52
CA PHE A 8 -29.63 6.35 -11.84
C PHE A 8 -28.34 7.11 -12.17
N LYS A 9 -28.28 7.76 -13.35
CA LYS A 9 -27.11 8.47 -13.86
C LYS A 9 -27.38 9.97 -13.90
N PRO A 10 -27.06 10.75 -12.84
CA PRO A 10 -27.33 12.17 -12.83
C PRO A 10 -26.47 12.91 -13.85
N LYS A 11 -27.10 13.54 -14.84
CA LYS A 11 -26.44 14.32 -15.92
C LYS A 11 -26.40 15.82 -15.62
N ASN A 12 -27.23 16.26 -14.67
CA ASN A 12 -27.37 17.65 -14.26
C ASN A 12 -27.67 17.73 -12.76
N PRO A 13 -27.63 18.92 -12.12
CA PRO A 13 -27.94 19.09 -10.70
C PRO A 13 -29.34 18.63 -10.30
N GLU A 14 -30.32 18.80 -11.16
CA GLU A 14 -31.72 18.43 -10.88
C GLU A 14 -31.88 16.91 -10.76
N GLU A 15 -31.28 16.16 -11.66
CA GLU A 15 -31.25 14.70 -11.59
C GLU A 15 -30.48 14.21 -10.36
N LEU A 16 -29.36 14.86 -10.00
CA LEU A 16 -28.62 14.54 -8.78
C LEU A 16 -29.51 14.79 -7.55
N LEU A 17 -30.22 15.90 -7.48
CA LEU A 17 -31.15 16.18 -6.38
C LEU A 17 -32.24 15.10 -6.29
N GLN A 18 -32.81 14.65 -7.41
CA GLN A 18 -33.80 13.57 -7.41
C GLN A 18 -33.23 12.26 -6.81
N LEU A 19 -31.99 11.92 -7.15
CA LEU A 19 -31.31 10.78 -6.57
C LEU A 19 -31.11 10.93 -5.06
N LEU A 20 -30.70 12.11 -4.60
CA LEU A 20 -30.52 12.39 -3.17
C LEU A 20 -31.85 12.32 -2.41
N VAL A 21 -32.95 12.84 -2.98
CA VAL A 21 -34.30 12.72 -2.43
C VAL A 21 -34.71 11.25 -2.28
N TYR A 22 -34.47 10.43 -3.31
CA TYR A 22 -34.75 8.99 -3.26
C TYR A 22 -33.98 8.30 -2.11
N VAL A 23 -32.67 8.58 -1.97
CA VAL A 23 -31.83 7.98 -0.92
C VAL A 23 -32.25 8.48 0.46
N GLN A 24 -32.60 9.77 0.62
CA GLN A 24 -33.11 10.32 1.88
C GLN A 24 -34.44 9.65 2.32
N ASN A 25 -35.33 9.41 1.36
CA ASN A 25 -36.58 8.69 1.67
C ASN A 25 -36.33 7.25 2.11
N LYS A 26 -35.35 6.56 1.47
CA LYS A 26 -34.91 5.23 1.94
C LYS A 26 -34.26 5.28 3.32
N SER A 27 -33.47 6.31 3.62
CA SER A 27 -32.87 6.50 4.94
C SER A 27 -33.95 6.65 6.00
N ARG A 28 -34.99 7.48 5.74
CA ARG A 28 -36.17 7.62 6.63
C ARG A 28 -36.89 6.31 6.88
N GLN A 29 -37.12 5.50 5.82
CA GLN A 29 -37.78 4.19 5.93
C GLN A 29 -36.97 3.20 6.77
N LYS A 30 -35.64 3.20 6.62
CA LYS A 30 -34.74 2.33 7.39
C LYS A 30 -34.40 2.87 8.78
N ASN A 31 -34.80 4.10 9.09
CA ASN A 31 -34.41 4.84 10.30
C ASN A 31 -32.87 4.80 10.53
N HIS A 32 -32.10 4.89 9.45
CA HIS A 32 -30.64 4.83 9.48
C HIS A 32 -30.05 5.65 8.35
N ARG A 33 -28.88 6.31 8.59
CA ARG A 33 -28.14 6.99 7.52
C ARG A 33 -27.64 5.98 6.48
N LEU A 34 -27.61 6.39 5.22
CA LEU A 34 -27.15 5.56 4.11
C LEU A 34 -25.91 6.20 3.45
N LEU A 35 -24.93 5.38 3.14
CA LEU A 35 -23.76 5.80 2.37
C LEU A 35 -24.07 5.66 0.88
N LEU A 36 -24.23 6.79 0.20
CA LEU A 36 -24.41 6.84 -1.24
C LEU A 36 -23.05 7.02 -1.92
N SER A 37 -22.72 6.12 -2.84
CA SER A 37 -21.57 6.21 -3.72
C SER A 37 -22.02 6.45 -5.16
N ILE A 38 -21.60 7.56 -5.77
CA ILE A 38 -21.98 7.95 -7.12
C ILE A 38 -20.74 7.96 -8.01
N SER A 39 -20.70 7.08 -9.01
CA SER A 39 -19.60 7.01 -9.97
C SER A 39 -20.03 7.55 -11.34
N ILE A 40 -19.21 8.40 -11.95
CA ILE A 40 -19.47 9.04 -13.22
C ILE A 40 -18.22 8.97 -14.11
N GLU A 41 -18.41 8.59 -15.37
CA GLU A 41 -17.35 8.69 -16.39
C GLU A 41 -17.19 10.15 -16.86
N VAL A 42 -15.95 10.57 -17.05
CA VAL A 42 -15.59 11.93 -17.49
C VAL A 42 -14.64 11.86 -18.70
N SER A 43 -14.45 12.99 -19.39
CA SER A 43 -13.71 12.99 -20.67
C SER A 43 -12.23 12.68 -20.51
N TYR A 44 -11.57 13.26 -19.52
CA TYR A 44 -10.15 13.05 -19.23
C TYR A 44 -9.82 13.50 -17.80
N LEU A 45 -8.94 12.79 -17.12
CA LEU A 45 -8.36 13.19 -15.84
C LEU A 45 -6.97 12.53 -15.66
N GLU A 46 -6.06 13.22 -15.00
CA GLU A 46 -4.83 12.63 -14.47
C GLU A 46 -4.91 12.62 -12.94
N PRO A 47 -5.08 11.45 -12.31
CA PRO A 47 -5.40 11.37 -10.88
C PRO A 47 -4.41 12.07 -9.94
N LEU A 48 -3.09 11.98 -10.23
CA LEU A 48 -2.08 12.64 -9.41
C LEU A 48 -2.13 14.18 -9.56
N ALA A 49 -2.38 14.67 -10.76
CA ALA A 49 -2.49 16.11 -11.01
C ALA A 49 -3.77 16.70 -10.38
N VAL A 50 -4.89 15.97 -10.48
CA VAL A 50 -6.13 16.35 -9.77
C VAL A 50 -5.88 16.37 -8.28
N LEU A 51 -5.26 15.34 -7.71
CA LEU A 51 -4.92 15.28 -6.28
C LEU A 51 -4.06 16.49 -5.86
N GLN A 52 -3.06 16.84 -6.66
CA GLN A 52 -2.21 18.02 -6.40
C GLN A 52 -3.00 19.32 -6.35
N SER A 53 -4.07 19.42 -7.15
CA SER A 53 -4.91 20.62 -7.25
C SER A 53 -5.98 20.69 -6.14
N ILE A 54 -6.47 19.54 -5.65
CA ILE A 54 -7.58 19.49 -4.68
C ILE A 54 -7.15 19.16 -3.24
N LYS A 55 -5.91 18.69 -3.06
CA LYS A 55 -5.41 18.30 -1.74
C LYS A 55 -5.41 19.51 -0.80
N GLU A 56 -6.08 19.35 0.32
CA GLU A 56 -6.05 20.28 1.45
C GLU A 56 -5.03 19.79 2.50
N PRO A 57 -4.35 20.70 3.21
CA PRO A 57 -3.29 20.31 4.17
C PRO A 57 -3.76 19.39 5.29
N ASP A 58 -5.01 19.58 5.75
CA ASP A 58 -5.64 18.89 6.87
C ASP A 58 -6.53 17.70 6.45
N LYS A 59 -6.39 17.24 5.20
CA LYS A 59 -7.17 16.12 4.66
C LYS A 59 -6.29 14.93 4.32
N SER A 60 -6.75 13.75 4.71
CA SER A 60 -6.13 12.48 4.33
C SER A 60 -6.32 12.21 2.84
N TYR A 61 -5.37 11.52 2.25
CA TYR A 61 -5.44 11.13 0.85
C TYR A 61 -4.69 9.83 0.60
N PHE A 62 -5.05 9.17 -0.51
CA PHE A 62 -4.32 8.04 -1.05
C PHE A 62 -4.02 8.24 -2.53
N TYR A 63 -2.90 7.68 -2.98
CA TYR A 63 -2.57 7.51 -4.38
C TYR A 63 -2.04 6.11 -4.62
N TRP A 64 -2.49 5.50 -5.73
CA TRP A 64 -2.05 4.18 -6.16
C TRP A 64 -1.95 4.16 -7.69
N LYS A 65 -0.84 3.66 -8.22
CA LYS A 65 -0.68 3.37 -9.64
C LYS A 65 -0.18 1.96 -9.83
N ASP A 66 -0.88 1.20 -10.67
CA ASP A 66 -0.50 -0.14 -11.08
C ASP A 66 0.49 -0.04 -12.27
N PRO A 67 1.64 -0.73 -12.23
CA PRO A 67 2.63 -0.69 -13.30
C PRO A 67 2.24 -1.50 -14.54
N TRP A 68 1.40 -2.52 -14.39
CA TRP A 68 1.08 -3.45 -15.49
C TRP A 68 -0.24 -3.15 -16.18
N THR A 69 -1.08 -2.37 -15.55
CA THR A 69 -2.33 -1.87 -16.13
C THR A 69 -2.25 -0.36 -16.27
N SER A 70 -3.09 0.22 -17.08
CA SER A 70 -3.22 1.68 -17.15
C SER A 70 -4.06 2.24 -16.00
N PHE A 71 -4.12 1.51 -14.87
CA PHE A 71 -4.89 1.90 -13.70
C PHE A 71 -4.08 2.84 -12.80
N SER A 72 -4.71 3.95 -12.42
CA SER A 72 -4.29 4.75 -11.27
C SER A 72 -5.49 5.37 -10.57
N VAL A 73 -5.35 5.60 -9.28
CA VAL A 73 -6.39 6.22 -8.46
C VAL A 73 -5.78 7.19 -7.48
N ALA A 74 -6.47 8.31 -7.28
CA ALA A 74 -6.22 9.26 -6.21
C ALA A 74 -7.50 9.46 -5.40
N THR A 75 -7.37 9.68 -4.11
CA THR A 75 -8.50 9.98 -3.21
C THR A 75 -8.19 11.22 -2.39
N SER A 76 -9.23 11.93 -1.96
CA SER A 76 -9.07 13.07 -1.07
C SER A 76 -10.24 13.14 -0.09
N ASP A 77 -9.91 13.50 1.17
CA ASP A 77 -10.83 13.54 2.30
C ASP A 77 -11.48 12.17 2.55
N TYR A 78 -12.22 12.01 3.63
CA TYR A 78 -12.97 10.78 3.92
C TYR A 78 -14.36 11.11 4.47
N VAL A 79 -15.29 10.18 4.26
CA VAL A 79 -16.63 10.21 4.83
C VAL A 79 -16.79 9.24 5.98
N TRP A 80 -15.94 8.23 6.04
CA TRP A 80 -15.94 7.23 7.08
C TRP A 80 -14.54 6.63 7.25
N GLN A 81 -14.12 6.49 8.49
CA GLN A 81 -12.85 5.89 8.87
C GLN A 81 -13.00 5.16 10.19
N VAL A 82 -12.35 4.03 10.31
CA VAL A 82 -12.27 3.23 11.52
C VAL A 82 -10.85 2.70 11.70
N GLU A 83 -10.40 2.70 12.92
CA GLU A 83 -9.08 2.25 13.33
C GLU A 83 -9.21 1.10 14.32
N THR A 84 -8.28 0.17 14.24
CA THR A 84 -8.17 -0.96 15.17
C THR A 84 -6.70 -1.23 15.48
N ASP A 85 -6.46 -1.87 16.62
CA ASP A 85 -5.14 -2.32 17.04
C ASP A 85 -5.18 -3.74 17.63
N GLY A 86 -4.00 -4.24 18.04
CA GLY A 86 -3.85 -5.56 18.60
C GLY A 86 -3.78 -6.67 17.56
N THR A 87 -3.55 -7.87 18.04
CA THR A 87 -3.30 -9.06 17.19
C THR A 87 -4.47 -9.38 16.26
N ASN A 88 -5.71 -9.09 16.65
CA ASN A 88 -6.92 -9.34 15.86
C ASN A 88 -7.40 -8.12 15.07
N ARG A 89 -6.55 -7.10 14.86
CA ARG A 89 -6.95 -5.82 14.24
C ARG A 89 -7.66 -5.98 12.90
N PHE A 90 -7.24 -6.91 12.06
CA PHE A 90 -7.84 -7.13 10.75
C PHE A 90 -9.23 -7.79 10.83
N LEU A 91 -9.41 -8.78 11.69
CA LEU A 91 -10.72 -9.41 11.92
C LEU A 91 -11.70 -8.44 12.59
N ASN A 92 -11.19 -7.56 13.46
CA ASN A 92 -12.01 -6.49 14.06
C ASN A 92 -12.49 -5.50 12.99
N LEU A 93 -11.62 -5.08 12.03
CA LEU A 93 -12.03 -4.25 10.88
C LEU A 93 -13.12 -4.94 10.06
N GLN A 94 -12.97 -6.23 9.77
CA GLN A 94 -13.99 -6.99 9.05
C GLN A 94 -15.34 -6.95 9.78
N ASN A 95 -15.35 -7.26 11.07
CA ASN A 95 -16.57 -7.27 11.87
C ASN A 95 -17.28 -5.90 11.88
N ILE A 96 -16.52 -4.81 11.97
CA ILE A 96 -17.06 -3.45 11.91
C ILE A 96 -17.66 -3.15 10.54
N LEU A 97 -16.94 -3.49 9.45
CA LEU A 97 -17.44 -3.32 8.08
C LEU A 97 -18.74 -4.06 7.84
N GLU A 98 -18.84 -5.31 8.31
CA GLU A 98 -20.03 -6.15 8.15
C GLU A 98 -21.25 -5.61 8.91
N LYS A 99 -21.04 -5.04 10.09
CA LYS A 99 -22.11 -4.55 10.95
C LYS A 99 -22.50 -3.09 10.66
N GLU A 100 -21.52 -2.23 10.45
CA GLU A 100 -21.71 -0.78 10.47
C GLU A 100 -21.70 -0.14 9.09
N LEU A 101 -21.19 -0.83 8.05
CA LEU A 101 -21.06 -0.25 6.73
C LEU A 101 -21.85 -0.99 5.66
N TYR A 102 -21.56 -2.27 5.42
CA TYR A 102 -22.09 -2.99 4.26
C TYR A 102 -23.62 -2.97 4.13
N PRO A 103 -24.43 -3.05 5.22
CA PRO A 103 -25.89 -2.99 5.11
C PRO A 103 -26.44 -1.63 4.66
N TYR A 104 -25.61 -0.60 4.70
CA TYR A 104 -26.02 0.79 4.50
C TYR A 104 -25.46 1.44 3.23
N VAL A 105 -24.70 0.70 2.42
CA VAL A 105 -24.11 1.21 1.16
C VAL A 105 -25.13 1.10 0.03
N ILE A 106 -25.27 2.20 -0.72
CA ILE A 106 -26.00 2.27 -2.00
C ILE A 106 -25.01 2.77 -3.05
N THR A 107 -24.87 2.05 -4.14
CA THR A 107 -24.07 2.47 -5.30
C THR A 107 -24.99 2.96 -6.42
N SER A 108 -24.63 4.05 -7.08
CA SER A 108 -25.37 4.65 -8.17
C SER A 108 -24.42 5.26 -9.22
N GLY A 109 -24.96 5.69 -10.34
CA GLY A 109 -24.22 6.30 -11.41
C GLY A 109 -24.01 5.37 -12.60
N GLU A 110 -22.85 5.50 -13.24
CA GLU A 110 -22.53 4.71 -14.43
C GLU A 110 -22.03 3.30 -14.06
N VAL A 111 -22.19 2.36 -14.99
CA VAL A 111 -21.50 1.07 -14.90
C VAL A 111 -20.04 1.31 -15.19
N VAL A 112 -19.24 1.34 -14.14
CA VAL A 112 -17.80 1.56 -14.21
C VAL A 112 -17.05 0.24 -14.03
N PRO A 113 -15.79 0.14 -14.50
CA PRO A 113 -14.94 -0.98 -14.14
C PRO A 113 -14.93 -1.19 -12.62
N LYS A 114 -14.93 -2.45 -12.17
CA LYS A 114 -15.06 -2.82 -10.75
C LYS A 114 -14.10 -2.08 -9.80
N ASP A 115 -12.92 -1.76 -10.29
CA ASP A 115 -11.84 -1.06 -9.57
C ASP A 115 -11.89 0.48 -9.72
N CYS A 116 -12.86 1.03 -10.45
CA CYS A 116 -13.04 2.48 -10.62
C CYS A 116 -14.25 3.06 -9.86
N GLY A 117 -15.12 2.20 -9.31
CA GLY A 117 -16.28 2.60 -8.51
C GLY A 117 -15.97 2.66 -7.00
N PHE A 118 -17.01 2.45 -6.20
CA PHE A 118 -16.90 2.37 -4.75
C PHE A 118 -15.78 1.43 -4.35
N SER A 119 -14.91 1.89 -3.49
CA SER A 119 -13.78 1.11 -2.97
C SER A 119 -13.54 1.45 -1.50
N ILE A 120 -13.14 0.44 -0.74
CA ILE A 120 -12.68 0.56 0.63
C ILE A 120 -11.16 0.53 0.59
N TYR A 121 -10.51 1.49 1.23
CA TYR A 121 -9.07 1.56 1.36
C TYR A 121 -8.65 1.15 2.77
N THR A 122 -7.54 0.45 2.88
CA THR A 122 -6.95 0.06 4.17
C THR A 122 -5.46 0.24 4.13
N ASN A 123 -4.88 0.76 5.20
CA ASN A 123 -3.45 0.72 5.45
C ASN A 123 -3.20 0.19 6.87
N TYR A 124 -2.07 -0.44 7.04
CA TYR A 124 -1.71 -1.06 8.31
C TYR A 124 -0.20 -1.09 8.51
N ASN A 125 0.17 -1.01 9.78
CA ASN A 125 1.56 -1.06 10.19
C ASN A 125 2.10 -2.50 10.22
N PHE A 126 3.41 -2.62 10.26
CA PHE A 126 4.08 -3.89 10.57
C PHE A 126 3.67 -4.40 11.96
N GLU A 127 3.70 -3.53 12.94
CA GLU A 127 3.34 -3.82 14.32
C GLU A 127 1.83 -3.97 14.51
N ALA A 128 1.44 -4.87 15.41
CA ALA A 128 0.04 -5.06 15.79
C ALA A 128 -0.50 -3.90 16.64
N SER A 129 0.36 -3.22 17.39
CA SER A 129 0.01 -2.05 18.20
C SER A 129 1.09 -0.99 18.08
N VAL A 130 0.67 0.29 18.04
CA VAL A 130 1.58 1.44 18.05
C VAL A 130 1.84 1.84 19.49
N THR A 131 3.11 1.98 19.87
CA THR A 131 3.55 2.43 21.19
C THR A 131 4.24 3.79 21.16
N ASP A 132 4.79 4.18 20.01
CA ASP A 132 5.43 5.48 19.79
C ASP A 132 4.93 6.17 18.51
N PHE A 133 3.99 7.09 18.66
CA PHE A 133 3.42 7.87 17.57
C PHE A 133 4.43 8.77 16.83
N ASN A 134 5.60 9.07 17.43
CA ASN A 134 6.64 9.81 16.72
C ASN A 134 7.36 8.92 15.69
N GLN A 135 7.49 7.62 15.99
CA GLN A 135 8.08 6.64 15.08
C GLN A 135 7.03 6.10 14.10
N SER A 136 5.82 5.85 14.58
CA SER A 136 4.72 5.29 13.78
C SER A 136 3.45 6.17 13.91
N PRO A 137 3.34 7.26 13.12
CA PRO A 137 2.21 8.19 13.23
C PRO A 137 0.89 7.64 12.65
N PHE A 138 0.94 6.56 11.90
CA PHE A 138 -0.24 5.91 11.35
C PHE A 138 -0.78 4.84 12.32
N PRO A 139 -2.10 4.61 12.36
CA PRO A 139 -2.69 3.59 13.22
C PRO A 139 -2.25 2.17 12.82
N SER A 140 -2.33 1.23 13.77
CA SER A 140 -1.94 -0.17 13.56
C SER A 140 -2.66 -0.82 12.39
N ALA A 141 -3.95 -0.53 12.24
CA ALA A 141 -4.72 -0.81 11.04
C ALA A 141 -5.90 0.15 10.95
N GLN A 142 -6.22 0.59 9.76
CA GLN A 142 -7.39 1.43 9.49
C GLN A 142 -8.07 1.05 8.18
N VAL A 143 -9.37 1.35 8.14
CA VAL A 143 -10.18 1.31 6.92
C VAL A 143 -10.77 2.69 6.68
N THR A 144 -10.74 3.13 5.42
CA THR A 144 -11.19 4.46 5.02
C THR A 144 -12.09 4.38 3.79
N ILE A 145 -13.19 5.13 3.80
CA ILE A 145 -14.00 5.44 2.62
C ILE A 145 -13.73 6.88 2.25
N PRO A 146 -13.06 7.14 1.12
CA PRO A 146 -12.78 8.51 0.70
C PRO A 146 -14.06 9.25 0.33
N ARG A 147 -14.08 10.57 0.50
CA ARG A 147 -15.14 11.42 -0.02
C ARG A 147 -15.08 11.52 -1.53
N TRP A 148 -13.89 11.68 -2.06
CA TRP A 148 -13.62 11.82 -3.47
C TRP A 148 -12.63 10.77 -3.95
N GLN A 149 -12.95 10.14 -5.06
CA GLN A 149 -12.04 9.24 -5.74
C GLN A 149 -11.98 9.62 -7.22
N ILE A 150 -10.79 9.73 -7.75
CA ILE A 150 -10.50 10.01 -9.14
C ILE A 150 -9.68 8.84 -9.67
N CYS A 151 -10.13 8.20 -10.75
CA CYS A 151 -9.46 7.01 -11.24
C CYS A 151 -9.38 6.99 -12.76
N THR A 152 -8.34 6.38 -13.28
CA THR A 152 -8.19 6.06 -14.69
C THR A 152 -7.94 4.57 -14.88
N LYS A 153 -8.56 3.99 -15.93
CA LYS A 153 -8.31 2.62 -16.37
C LYS A 153 -8.61 2.46 -17.84
N ALA A 154 -7.65 1.88 -18.58
CA ALA A 154 -7.80 1.60 -20.02
C ALA A 154 -8.27 2.82 -20.82
N HIS A 155 -7.66 3.98 -20.57
CA HIS A 155 -7.99 5.29 -21.20
C HIS A 155 -9.43 5.77 -20.95
N ARG A 156 -10.08 5.26 -19.91
CA ARG A 156 -11.34 5.76 -19.39
C ARG A 156 -11.10 6.40 -18.02
N TYR A 157 -11.87 7.43 -17.71
CA TYR A 157 -11.66 8.30 -16.54
C TYR A 157 -12.94 8.40 -15.74
N PHE A 158 -12.83 8.28 -14.42
CA PHE A 158 -13.98 8.21 -13.54
C PHE A 158 -13.78 9.07 -12.31
N THR A 159 -14.87 9.68 -11.85
CA THR A 159 -14.93 10.31 -10.54
C THR A 159 -15.99 9.61 -9.69
N THR A 160 -15.70 9.41 -8.43
CA THR A 160 -16.66 8.84 -7.46
C THR A 160 -16.79 9.78 -6.27
N ALA A 161 -18.02 10.12 -5.92
CA ALA A 161 -18.38 10.84 -4.72
C ALA A 161 -19.05 9.89 -3.72
N ASN A 162 -18.59 9.88 -2.47
CA ASN A 162 -19.22 9.14 -1.38
C ASN A 162 -19.79 10.11 -0.36
N LEU A 163 -21.06 9.88 0.05
CA LEU A 163 -21.85 10.81 0.86
C LEU A 163 -22.70 10.06 1.86
N TRP A 164 -22.71 10.49 3.13
CA TRP A 164 -23.75 10.06 4.07
C TRP A 164 -25.01 10.88 3.85
N ILE A 165 -26.15 10.19 3.71
CA ILE A 165 -27.47 10.80 3.55
C ILE A 165 -28.38 10.28 4.67
N ASP A 166 -28.97 11.20 5.40
CA ASP A 166 -29.98 10.95 6.44
C ASP A 166 -31.15 11.91 6.33
N SER A 167 -32.08 11.84 7.27
CA SER A 167 -33.29 12.67 7.30
C SER A 167 -33.02 14.17 7.47
N SER A 168 -31.83 14.54 8.00
CA SER A 168 -31.43 15.92 8.28
C SER A 168 -30.57 16.54 7.20
N THR A 169 -30.09 15.73 6.21
CA THR A 169 -29.21 16.18 5.15
C THR A 169 -29.86 17.26 4.30
N ASP A 170 -29.21 18.43 4.16
CA ASP A 170 -29.60 19.46 3.21
C ASP A 170 -29.25 18.99 1.79
N LEU A 171 -30.29 18.66 1.02
CA LEU A 171 -30.12 18.07 -0.31
C LEU A 171 -29.70 19.09 -1.37
N GLU A 172 -30.16 20.36 -1.24
CA GLU A 172 -29.80 21.42 -2.19
C GLU A 172 -28.33 21.80 -2.04
N GLU A 173 -27.88 22.05 -0.80
CA GLU A 173 -26.48 22.33 -0.50
C GLU A 173 -25.58 21.16 -0.91
N THR A 174 -26.00 19.91 -0.62
CA THR A 174 -25.24 18.70 -0.99
C THR A 174 -25.14 18.55 -2.49
N THR A 175 -26.22 18.79 -3.23
CA THR A 175 -26.25 18.75 -4.69
C THR A 175 -25.25 19.75 -5.26
N LEU A 176 -25.28 20.99 -4.77
CA LEU A 176 -24.38 22.05 -5.23
C LEU A 176 -22.91 21.71 -4.97
N LYS A 177 -22.58 21.24 -3.75
CA LYS A 177 -21.22 20.84 -3.37
C LYS A 177 -20.66 19.74 -4.28
N VAL A 178 -21.44 18.69 -4.52
CA VAL A 178 -21.01 17.55 -5.37
C VAL A 178 -20.83 18.03 -6.82
N TRP A 179 -21.75 18.84 -7.33
CA TRP A 179 -21.67 19.32 -8.69
C TRP A 179 -20.48 20.26 -8.93
N LEU A 180 -20.24 21.19 -8.01
CA LEU A 180 -19.09 22.10 -8.10
C LEU A 180 -17.76 21.37 -7.97
N ALA A 181 -17.65 20.38 -7.07
CA ALA A 181 -16.45 19.54 -6.95
C ALA A 181 -16.14 18.81 -8.26
N ARG A 182 -17.17 18.19 -8.87
CA ARG A 182 -17.04 17.55 -10.19
C ARG A 182 -16.53 18.53 -11.26
N LYS A 183 -17.13 19.73 -11.34
CA LYS A 183 -16.70 20.77 -12.29
C LYS A 183 -15.24 21.17 -12.08
N LYS A 184 -14.81 21.30 -10.83
CA LYS A 184 -13.41 21.59 -10.50
C LYS A 184 -12.47 20.48 -10.97
N PHE A 185 -12.86 19.21 -10.85
CA PHE A 185 -12.03 18.09 -11.34
C PHE A 185 -11.91 18.10 -12.87
N GLU A 186 -12.98 18.48 -13.59
CA GLU A 186 -13.03 18.53 -15.05
C GLU A 186 -12.35 19.78 -15.64
N ALA A 187 -12.08 20.82 -14.84
CA ALA A 187 -11.64 22.13 -15.32
C ALA A 187 -10.19 22.18 -15.85
N PHE A 188 -9.39 21.17 -15.61
CA PHE A 188 -7.96 21.06 -16.03
C PHE A 188 -7.06 22.24 -15.62
N GLU A 189 -7.48 23.05 -14.70
CA GLU A 189 -6.65 24.09 -14.11
C GLU A 189 -5.63 23.47 -13.16
N TYR A 190 -4.78 22.61 -13.71
CA TYR A 190 -3.66 22.09 -12.95
C TYR A 190 -2.68 23.24 -12.72
N ALA A 191 -2.41 23.51 -11.45
CA ALA A 191 -1.39 24.48 -11.11
C ALA A 191 -0.06 24.04 -11.75
N ASP A 192 0.44 24.82 -12.68
CA ASP A 192 1.82 24.75 -13.21
C ASP A 192 2.83 25.07 -12.10
N LYS A 193 2.72 24.41 -10.97
CA LYS A 193 3.79 24.39 -9.97
C LYS A 193 4.86 23.53 -10.58
N VAL A 194 5.69 24.22 -11.38
CA VAL A 194 6.94 23.69 -11.92
C VAL A 194 7.57 22.81 -10.86
N GLU A 195 7.79 21.58 -11.26
CA GLU A 195 8.51 20.57 -10.51
C GLU A 195 9.98 20.97 -10.39
N ASN A 196 10.27 22.15 -9.88
CA ASN A 196 11.61 22.49 -9.41
C ASN A 196 11.86 21.63 -8.17
N LEU A 197 12.13 20.35 -8.45
CA LEU A 197 12.64 19.42 -7.48
C LEU A 197 13.99 19.94 -7.01
N VAL A 198 13.90 20.87 -6.08
CA VAL A 198 14.81 21.07 -4.98
C VAL A 198 16.30 21.00 -5.34
N HIS A 199 16.88 22.12 -5.57
CA HIS A 199 18.23 22.36 -5.02
C HIS A 199 18.06 22.46 -3.51
N ASN A 200 18.27 21.36 -2.77
CA ASN A 200 18.21 21.33 -1.32
C ASN A 200 19.55 21.80 -0.73
N PRO A 201 19.67 23.07 -0.32
CA PRO A 201 20.97 23.63 0.06
C PRO A 201 21.50 23.15 1.41
N CYS A 202 20.69 22.52 2.27
CA CYS A 202 21.07 22.15 3.65
C CYS A 202 20.59 20.75 4.03
N LEU A 203 20.83 19.76 3.17
CA LEU A 203 20.49 18.38 3.46
C LEU A 203 21.55 17.73 4.36
N ARG A 204 21.14 17.18 5.51
CA ARG A 204 22.02 16.43 6.39
C ARG A 204 21.38 15.16 6.91
N LEU A 205 22.22 14.13 7.11
CA LEU A 205 21.83 12.95 7.89
C LEU A 205 21.66 13.39 9.35
N ASP A 206 20.51 13.08 9.92
CA ASP A 206 20.13 13.44 11.29
C ASP A 206 20.26 12.24 12.22
N ILE A 207 19.59 11.14 11.89
CA ILE A 207 19.58 9.90 12.68
C ILE A 207 19.81 8.70 11.77
N GLU A 208 20.59 7.75 12.25
CA GLU A 208 20.69 6.39 11.70
C GLU A 208 20.42 5.38 12.80
N SER A 209 19.46 4.45 12.56
CA SER A 209 19.10 3.45 13.58
C SER A 209 20.26 2.53 13.97
N PHE A 210 21.11 2.20 12.97
CA PHE A 210 22.32 1.41 13.17
C PHE A 210 23.46 1.93 12.29
N SER A 211 24.64 2.09 12.89
CA SER A 211 25.89 2.18 12.12
C SER A 211 26.16 0.86 11.39
N ALA A 212 27.08 0.86 10.42
CA ALA A 212 27.46 -0.35 9.70
C ALA A 212 27.84 -1.49 10.67
N LYS A 213 28.71 -1.21 11.64
CA LYS A 213 29.11 -2.19 12.68
C LYS A 213 27.95 -2.64 13.57
N GLY A 214 27.04 -1.69 13.90
CA GLY A 214 25.84 -1.98 14.70
C GLY A 214 24.91 -2.94 13.97
N TYR A 215 24.58 -2.68 12.69
CA TYR A 215 23.75 -3.57 11.90
C TYR A 215 24.38 -4.96 11.71
N GLN A 216 25.67 -5.01 11.35
CA GLN A 216 26.42 -6.28 11.23
C GLN A 216 26.42 -7.08 12.54
N ALA A 217 26.46 -6.41 13.69
CA ALA A 217 26.35 -7.09 14.99
C ALA A 217 24.97 -7.69 15.22
N GLN A 218 23.89 -7.02 14.80
CA GLN A 218 22.54 -7.58 14.88
C GLN A 218 22.38 -8.78 13.93
N VAL A 219 22.89 -8.68 12.70
CA VAL A 219 22.91 -9.81 11.75
C VAL A 219 23.64 -11.03 12.34
N LYS A 220 24.81 -10.82 12.98
CA LYS A 220 25.54 -11.91 13.67
C LYS A 220 24.72 -12.56 14.79
N LYS A 221 24.00 -11.77 15.58
CA LYS A 221 23.09 -12.30 16.61
C LYS A 221 21.98 -13.14 16.00
N ALA A 222 21.34 -12.65 14.93
CA ALA A 222 20.30 -13.37 14.22
C ALA A 222 20.82 -14.70 13.66
N ILE A 223 21.99 -14.71 13.00
CA ILE A 223 22.61 -15.95 12.51
C ILE A 223 22.84 -16.96 13.65
N ASN A 224 23.30 -16.51 14.81
CA ASN A 224 23.49 -17.39 15.96
C ASN A 224 22.16 -17.96 16.46
N GLN A 225 21.09 -17.17 16.51
CA GLN A 225 19.75 -17.65 16.89
C GLN A 225 19.18 -18.66 15.87
N ILE A 226 19.42 -18.44 14.58
CA ILE A 226 19.07 -19.40 13.52
C ILE A 226 19.83 -20.73 13.71
N ARG A 227 21.15 -20.67 13.97
CA ARG A 227 21.99 -21.87 14.15
C ARG A 227 21.63 -22.70 15.38
N VAL A 228 21.07 -22.09 16.43
CA VAL A 228 20.57 -22.83 17.60
C VAL A 228 19.11 -23.26 17.43
N GLY A 229 18.47 -22.95 16.29
CA GLY A 229 17.15 -23.48 15.91
C GLY A 229 15.96 -22.65 16.39
N ASN A 230 16.15 -21.40 16.83
CA ASN A 230 15.04 -20.56 17.29
C ASN A 230 14.08 -20.21 16.12
N TYR A 231 14.63 -19.98 14.94
CA TYR A 231 13.90 -19.75 13.67
C TYR A 231 14.83 -20.05 12.50
N GLN A 232 14.31 -20.10 11.26
CA GLN A 232 15.08 -20.42 10.06
C GLN A 232 15.46 -19.18 9.25
N LYS A 233 14.63 -18.13 9.32
CA LYS A 233 14.83 -16.86 8.64
C LYS A 233 14.29 -15.71 9.48
N VAL A 234 14.97 -14.55 9.44
CA VAL A 234 14.45 -13.28 9.96
C VAL A 234 14.81 -12.16 9.00
N VAL A 235 13.97 -11.14 8.91
CA VAL A 235 14.29 -9.94 8.13
C VAL A 235 14.62 -8.81 9.08
N LEU A 236 15.87 -8.34 9.04
CA LEU A 236 16.32 -7.21 9.84
C LEU A 236 16.32 -5.94 9.00
N SER A 237 15.77 -4.88 9.55
CA SER A 237 15.71 -3.58 8.91
C SER A 237 16.55 -2.52 9.61
N ARG A 238 16.76 -1.41 8.91
CA ARG A 238 17.34 -0.19 9.46
C ARG A 238 16.77 1.02 8.75
N TYR A 239 16.86 2.18 9.38
CA TYR A 239 16.42 3.43 8.79
C TYR A 239 17.49 4.52 8.86
N GLN A 240 17.34 5.51 7.98
CA GLN A 240 18.09 6.77 8.00
C GLN A 240 17.12 7.93 7.91
N GLN A 241 17.21 8.84 8.85
CA GLN A 241 16.45 10.09 8.88
C GLN A 241 17.31 11.24 8.39
N TRP A 242 16.75 12.02 7.49
CA TRP A 242 17.39 13.18 6.90
C TRP A 242 16.52 14.41 7.10
N ILE A 243 17.18 15.57 7.26
CA ILE A 243 16.52 16.85 7.45
C ILE A 243 16.96 17.83 6.38
N THR A 244 16.05 18.69 5.97
CA THR A 244 16.30 19.78 5.01
C THR A 244 15.84 21.11 5.57
N SER A 245 16.15 22.22 4.88
CA SER A 245 15.70 23.57 5.26
C SER A 245 14.24 23.84 4.90
N GLU A 246 13.65 23.07 3.98
CA GLU A 246 12.31 23.30 3.46
C GLU A 246 11.47 22.02 3.51
N ASP A 247 10.15 22.16 3.47
CA ASP A 247 9.24 21.04 3.42
C ASP A 247 9.35 20.28 2.09
N TRP A 248 9.23 18.96 2.17
CA TRP A 248 9.33 18.10 1.01
C TRP A 248 8.11 18.23 0.08
N PRO A 249 8.30 18.39 -1.25
CA PRO A 249 7.21 18.44 -2.23
C PRO A 249 6.68 17.02 -2.51
N VAL A 250 5.89 16.47 -1.59
CA VAL A 250 5.51 15.05 -1.55
C VAL A 250 4.95 14.54 -2.86
N LEU A 251 3.97 15.22 -3.46
CA LEU A 251 3.31 14.73 -4.69
C LEU A 251 4.23 14.82 -5.92
N ALA A 252 5.17 15.78 -5.95
CA ALA A 252 6.21 15.82 -6.97
C ALA A 252 7.19 14.64 -6.84
N LEU A 253 7.51 14.23 -5.61
CA LEU A 253 8.31 13.03 -5.36
C LEU A 253 7.57 11.75 -5.78
N VAL A 254 6.25 11.67 -5.54
CA VAL A 254 5.41 10.56 -6.02
C VAL A 254 5.43 10.50 -7.55
N ASN A 255 5.33 11.67 -8.22
CA ASN A 255 5.46 11.74 -9.67
C ASN A 255 6.82 11.23 -10.16
N LYS A 256 7.91 11.60 -9.49
CA LYS A 256 9.26 11.12 -9.80
C LYS A 256 9.41 9.61 -9.58
N LEU A 257 8.83 9.05 -8.51
CA LEU A 257 8.81 7.62 -8.22
C LEU A 257 8.19 6.82 -9.37
N ARG A 258 7.03 7.23 -9.88
CA ARG A 258 6.32 6.51 -10.96
C ARG A 258 7.09 6.46 -12.29
N TYR A 259 7.93 7.47 -12.56
CA TYR A 259 8.80 7.47 -13.75
C TYR A 259 10.10 6.70 -13.55
N GLN A 260 10.68 6.75 -12.36
CA GLN A 260 11.95 6.08 -12.06
C GLN A 260 11.79 4.56 -11.86
N PHE A 261 10.62 4.12 -11.38
CA PHE A 261 10.30 2.72 -11.12
C PHE A 261 9.04 2.28 -11.89
N PRO A 262 9.09 2.25 -13.24
CA PRO A 262 7.93 1.97 -14.08
C PRO A 262 7.34 0.56 -13.88
N ASN A 263 8.11 -0.38 -13.33
CA ASN A 263 7.71 -1.77 -13.05
C ASN A 263 7.35 -1.99 -11.58
N CYS A 264 7.02 -0.93 -10.83
CA CYS A 264 6.59 -0.99 -9.44
C CYS A 264 5.24 -0.30 -9.26
N TYR A 265 4.46 -0.78 -8.31
CA TYR A 265 3.29 -0.04 -7.82
C TYR A 265 3.77 1.24 -7.14
N THR A 266 3.33 2.38 -7.63
CA THR A 266 3.60 3.65 -6.95
C THR A 266 2.47 3.93 -5.98
N TYR A 267 2.81 4.26 -4.74
CA TYR A 267 1.84 4.55 -3.69
C TYR A 267 2.18 5.82 -2.91
N SER A 268 1.14 6.44 -2.38
CA SER A 268 1.25 7.52 -1.39
C SER A 268 0.08 7.47 -0.43
N ILE A 269 0.36 7.57 0.85
CA ILE A 269 -0.59 7.62 1.95
C ILE A 269 -0.29 8.89 2.71
N GLY A 270 -1.29 9.77 2.88
CA GLY A 270 -1.16 10.98 3.69
C GLY A 270 -2.28 11.07 4.71
N ASP A 271 -1.95 11.43 5.94
CA ASP A 271 -2.93 11.70 6.99
C ASP A 271 -3.30 13.19 7.06
N SER A 272 -4.24 13.53 7.94
CA SER A 272 -4.68 14.91 8.20
C SER A 272 -3.69 15.71 9.06
N LEU A 273 -2.64 15.08 9.61
CA LEU A 273 -1.61 15.71 10.45
C LEU A 273 -0.36 16.09 9.66
N GLY A 274 -0.34 15.77 8.36
CA GLY A 274 0.78 16.08 7.46
C GLY A 274 1.88 15.02 7.46
N ASN A 275 1.62 13.84 7.98
CA ASN A 275 2.48 12.69 7.77
C ASN A 275 2.20 12.06 6.41
N HIS A 276 3.25 11.61 5.73
CA HIS A 276 3.15 10.93 4.46
C HIS A 276 4.03 9.69 4.45
N PHE A 277 3.55 8.64 3.77
CA PHE A 277 4.35 7.47 3.43
C PHE A 277 4.25 7.23 1.93
N ILE A 278 5.38 7.35 1.22
CA ILE A 278 5.42 7.25 -0.24
C ILE A 278 6.44 6.22 -0.68
N GLY A 279 6.20 5.59 -1.82
CA GLY A 279 7.16 4.63 -2.35
C GLY A 279 6.77 4.01 -3.67
N ALA A 280 7.63 3.07 -4.11
CA ALA A 280 7.44 2.28 -5.31
C ALA A 280 7.78 0.81 -5.02
N THR A 281 6.75 0.00 -4.72
CA THR A 281 6.91 -1.39 -4.35
C THR A 281 6.74 -2.35 -5.54
N PRO A 282 7.59 -3.34 -5.71
CA PRO A 282 7.37 -4.42 -6.68
C PRO A 282 6.46 -5.53 -6.16
N GLU A 283 6.07 -5.47 -4.87
CA GLU A 283 5.48 -6.59 -4.14
C GLU A 283 4.00 -6.39 -3.88
N SER A 284 3.19 -7.24 -4.51
CA SER A 284 1.80 -7.47 -4.16
C SER A 284 1.75 -8.55 -3.08
N LEU A 285 1.12 -8.27 -1.95
CA LEU A 285 0.92 -9.26 -0.90
C LEU A 285 -0.01 -10.36 -1.39
N PHE A 286 -1.18 -9.96 -1.89
CA PHE A 286 -2.10 -10.82 -2.63
C PHE A 286 -3.12 -10.00 -3.41
N GLU A 287 -3.72 -10.64 -4.40
CA GLU A 287 -4.86 -10.14 -5.16
C GLU A 287 -5.95 -11.21 -5.21
N VAL A 288 -7.20 -10.80 -4.98
CA VAL A 288 -8.38 -11.63 -5.13
C VAL A 288 -9.16 -11.15 -6.35
N GLN A 289 -9.41 -12.04 -7.31
CA GLN A 289 -10.21 -11.79 -8.50
C GLN A 289 -11.24 -12.92 -8.67
N GLY A 290 -12.50 -12.64 -8.35
CA GLY A 290 -13.55 -13.65 -8.34
C GLY A 290 -13.27 -14.74 -7.31
N ASP A 291 -13.08 -15.97 -7.76
CA ASP A 291 -12.77 -17.14 -6.93
C ASP A 291 -11.26 -17.47 -6.89
N GLN A 292 -10.39 -16.60 -7.42
CA GLN A 292 -8.95 -16.82 -7.46
C GLN A 292 -8.19 -15.86 -6.55
N LEU A 293 -7.29 -16.42 -5.77
CA LEU A 293 -6.23 -15.68 -5.06
C LEU A 293 -4.94 -15.82 -5.86
N LEU A 294 -4.29 -14.69 -6.07
CA LEU A 294 -2.98 -14.56 -6.71
C LEU A 294 -2.02 -13.94 -5.70
N THR A 295 -0.88 -14.58 -5.47
CA THR A 295 0.22 -14.05 -4.66
C THR A 295 1.55 -14.55 -5.21
N ALA A 296 2.64 -14.09 -4.65
CA ALA A 296 3.97 -14.57 -5.00
C ALA A 296 4.92 -14.44 -3.82
N SER A 297 5.81 -15.39 -3.68
CA SER A 297 7.00 -15.20 -2.86
C SER A 297 8.04 -14.40 -3.63
N LEU A 298 8.67 -13.44 -2.94
CA LEU A 298 9.69 -12.56 -3.49
C LEU A 298 10.84 -12.44 -2.50
N ALA A 299 11.99 -13.08 -2.80
CA ALA A 299 13.17 -13.01 -1.96
C ALA A 299 14.45 -13.18 -2.79
N GLY A 300 15.62 -13.02 -2.17
CA GLY A 300 16.90 -13.00 -2.88
C GLY A 300 17.05 -11.78 -3.78
N THR A 301 18.21 -11.12 -3.75
CA THR A 301 18.40 -9.85 -4.45
C THR A 301 19.79 -9.78 -5.09
N VAL A 302 19.84 -9.25 -6.32
CA VAL A 302 21.11 -8.85 -6.96
C VAL A 302 20.93 -7.54 -7.71
N VAL A 303 21.97 -6.70 -7.71
CA VAL A 303 21.96 -5.40 -8.40
C VAL A 303 22.04 -5.62 -9.91
N ARG A 304 21.30 -4.81 -10.68
CA ARG A 304 21.37 -4.78 -12.16
C ARG A 304 22.70 -4.21 -12.64
N SER A 305 23.16 -4.66 -13.79
CA SER A 305 24.32 -4.10 -14.47
C SER A 305 23.91 -3.40 -15.77
N ARG A 306 24.60 -2.29 -16.11
CA ARG A 306 24.44 -1.63 -17.41
C ARG A 306 24.98 -2.46 -18.57
N SER A 307 25.90 -3.40 -18.30
CA SER A 307 26.37 -4.36 -19.29
C SER A 307 25.40 -5.53 -19.38
N ALA A 308 24.81 -5.79 -20.53
CA ALA A 308 23.84 -6.87 -20.73
C ALA A 308 24.43 -8.25 -20.36
N SER A 309 25.69 -8.53 -20.74
CA SER A 309 26.35 -9.80 -20.41
C SER A 309 26.61 -9.96 -18.91
N LYS A 310 27.01 -8.89 -18.23
CA LYS A 310 27.21 -8.91 -16.78
C LYS A 310 25.88 -9.05 -16.05
N ASP A 311 24.83 -8.35 -16.51
CA ASP A 311 23.48 -8.42 -15.95
C ASP A 311 22.90 -9.84 -16.04
N ALA A 312 23.04 -10.49 -17.21
CA ALA A 312 22.63 -11.87 -17.40
C ALA A 312 23.41 -12.86 -16.49
N LYS A 313 24.73 -12.64 -16.31
CA LYS A 313 25.54 -13.46 -15.39
C LYS A 313 25.09 -13.31 -13.93
N LEU A 314 24.78 -12.08 -13.49
CA LEU A 314 24.27 -11.80 -12.16
C LEU A 314 22.91 -12.48 -11.93
N GLY A 315 21.99 -12.40 -12.90
CA GLY A 315 20.70 -13.12 -12.82
C GLY A 315 20.87 -14.63 -12.77
N LYS A 316 21.77 -15.20 -13.58
CA LYS A 316 22.08 -16.63 -13.53
C LYS A 316 22.68 -17.04 -12.17
N SER A 317 23.60 -16.25 -11.63
CA SER A 317 24.20 -16.48 -10.31
C SER A 317 23.12 -16.48 -9.22
N LEU A 318 22.14 -15.56 -9.28
CA LEU A 318 21.01 -15.51 -8.34
C LEU A 318 20.17 -16.80 -8.40
N LEU A 319 19.82 -17.28 -9.61
CA LEU A 319 19.09 -18.53 -9.81
C LEU A 319 19.83 -19.79 -9.35
N GLN A 320 21.15 -19.72 -9.16
CA GLN A 320 22.00 -20.85 -8.76
C GLN A 320 22.51 -20.72 -7.32
N SER A 321 22.23 -19.62 -6.62
CA SER A 321 22.67 -19.37 -5.27
C SER A 321 21.87 -20.19 -4.27
N SER A 322 22.50 -21.15 -3.60
CA SER A 322 21.85 -21.97 -2.55
C SER A 322 21.27 -21.11 -1.43
N LYS A 323 22.00 -20.08 -0.96
CA LYS A 323 21.54 -19.11 0.03
C LYS A 323 20.22 -18.46 -0.41
N ASN A 324 20.19 -17.85 -1.63
CA ASN A 324 19.00 -17.13 -2.10
C ASN A 324 17.83 -18.06 -2.41
N LEU A 325 18.11 -19.29 -2.88
CA LEU A 325 17.06 -20.30 -3.09
C LEU A 325 16.46 -20.77 -1.77
N SER A 326 17.28 -20.97 -0.74
CA SER A 326 16.81 -21.32 0.62
C SER A 326 15.97 -20.19 1.22
N GLU A 327 16.43 -18.92 1.07
CA GLU A 327 15.66 -17.75 1.50
C GLU A 327 14.29 -17.68 0.81
N GLN A 328 14.25 -17.93 -0.49
CA GLN A 328 13.02 -17.94 -1.30
C GLN A 328 12.07 -19.07 -0.89
N ASP A 329 12.62 -20.27 -0.60
CA ASP A 329 11.83 -21.44 -0.19
C ASP A 329 11.08 -21.19 1.12
N TRP A 330 11.71 -20.58 2.12
CA TRP A 330 11.04 -20.23 3.37
C TRP A 330 9.86 -19.29 3.17
N VAL A 331 9.96 -18.31 2.24
CA VAL A 331 8.84 -17.41 1.93
C VAL A 331 7.72 -18.17 1.23
N THR A 332 8.06 -19.01 0.25
CA THR A 332 7.07 -19.81 -0.49
C THR A 332 6.32 -20.76 0.46
N ARG A 333 7.06 -21.46 1.31
CA ARG A 333 6.52 -22.42 2.27
C ARG A 333 5.55 -21.75 3.24
N MET A 334 5.97 -20.65 3.89
CA MET A 334 5.12 -19.91 4.82
C MET A 334 3.80 -19.47 4.17
N ILE A 335 3.85 -18.92 2.95
CA ILE A 335 2.63 -18.47 2.24
C ILE A 335 1.70 -19.67 1.98
N CYS A 336 2.24 -20.79 1.51
CA CYS A 336 1.43 -21.99 1.24
C CYS A 336 0.81 -22.56 2.52
N GLU A 337 1.61 -22.72 3.59
CA GLU A 337 1.13 -23.22 4.89
C GLU A 337 -0.01 -22.35 5.43
N LYS A 338 0.15 -21.02 5.41
CA LYS A 338 -0.88 -20.08 5.89
C LYS A 338 -2.17 -20.12 5.06
N LEU A 339 -2.05 -20.23 3.74
CA LEU A 339 -3.23 -20.37 2.88
C LEU A 339 -3.91 -21.74 3.06
N GLU A 340 -3.16 -22.81 3.29
CA GLU A 340 -3.68 -24.15 3.56
C GLU A 340 -4.37 -24.22 4.94
N GLU A 341 -3.85 -23.52 5.96
CA GLU A 341 -4.52 -23.35 7.27
C GLU A 341 -5.91 -22.69 7.13
N LEU A 342 -6.09 -21.79 6.15
CA LEU A 342 -7.39 -21.20 5.77
C LEU A 342 -8.28 -22.15 4.93
N GLY A 343 -7.83 -23.39 4.67
CA GLY A 343 -8.53 -24.37 3.84
C GLY A 343 -8.43 -24.11 2.34
N LEU A 344 -7.46 -23.30 1.89
CA LEU A 344 -7.23 -22.98 0.48
C LEU A 344 -6.17 -23.91 -0.10
N SER A 345 -6.49 -24.57 -1.20
CA SER A 345 -5.54 -25.43 -1.92
C SER A 345 -4.63 -24.58 -2.80
N THR A 346 -3.34 -24.65 -2.56
CA THR A 346 -2.33 -23.84 -3.25
C THR A 346 -1.74 -24.55 -4.48
N GLN A 347 -1.37 -23.77 -5.49
CA GLN A 347 -0.59 -24.20 -6.65
C GLN A 347 0.61 -23.24 -6.81
N THR A 348 1.81 -23.80 -6.93
CA THR A 348 3.06 -23.03 -7.04
C THR A 348 3.81 -23.38 -8.32
N GLU A 349 4.56 -22.41 -8.84
CA GLU A 349 5.57 -22.69 -9.87
C GLU A 349 6.66 -23.60 -9.29
N LYS A 350 7.13 -24.57 -10.07
CA LYS A 350 8.15 -25.55 -9.62
C LYS A 350 9.52 -24.92 -9.37
N THR A 351 9.85 -23.84 -10.08
CA THR A 351 11.14 -23.16 -9.99
C THR A 351 10.92 -21.65 -10.00
N PRO A 352 11.67 -20.89 -9.18
CA PRO A 352 11.60 -19.44 -9.21
C PRO A 352 12.08 -18.87 -10.55
N ARG A 353 11.51 -17.73 -10.93
CA ARG A 353 11.92 -16.90 -12.08
C ARG A 353 12.59 -15.61 -11.63
N LEU A 354 13.28 -14.95 -12.53
CA LEU A 354 13.81 -13.61 -12.27
C LEU A 354 12.73 -12.55 -12.47
N LEU A 355 12.48 -11.75 -11.44
CA LEU A 355 11.79 -10.48 -11.54
C LEU A 355 12.85 -9.39 -11.75
N GLN A 356 12.91 -8.82 -12.95
CA GLN A 356 13.86 -7.76 -13.30
C GLN A 356 13.21 -6.38 -13.12
N LEU A 357 13.68 -5.63 -12.14
CA LEU A 357 13.31 -4.23 -11.92
C LEU A 357 14.35 -3.31 -12.59
N SER A 358 14.15 -2.00 -12.50
CA SER A 358 15.08 -1.03 -13.11
C SER A 358 16.50 -1.10 -12.54
N ASN A 359 16.66 -1.41 -11.26
CA ASN A 359 17.94 -1.40 -10.54
C ASN A 359 18.31 -2.71 -9.84
N LEU A 360 17.36 -3.62 -9.68
CA LEU A 360 17.54 -4.90 -8.95
C LEU A 360 16.91 -6.06 -9.72
N GLN A 361 17.34 -7.28 -9.42
CA GLN A 361 16.69 -8.53 -9.79
C GLN A 361 16.35 -9.31 -8.52
N HIS A 362 15.19 -9.96 -8.51
CA HIS A 362 14.73 -10.82 -7.41
C HIS A 362 14.33 -12.19 -7.94
N LEU A 363 14.34 -13.19 -7.06
CA LEU A 363 13.64 -14.46 -7.31
C LEU A 363 12.15 -14.26 -7.05
N LYS A 364 11.31 -14.78 -7.93
CA LYS A 364 9.85 -14.77 -7.82
C LYS A 364 9.29 -16.14 -8.09
N THR A 365 8.42 -16.64 -7.18
CA THR A 365 7.60 -17.84 -7.38
C THR A 365 6.14 -17.46 -7.28
N SER A 366 5.38 -17.65 -8.37
CA SER A 366 3.94 -17.37 -8.37
C SER A 366 3.19 -18.47 -7.61
N ILE A 367 2.21 -18.04 -6.82
CA ILE A 367 1.35 -18.90 -6.00
C ILE A 367 -0.09 -18.52 -6.31
N THR A 368 -0.93 -19.51 -6.59
CA THR A 368 -2.37 -19.33 -6.80
C THR A 368 -3.16 -20.22 -5.88
N ALA A 369 -4.35 -19.79 -5.47
CA ALA A 369 -5.27 -20.62 -4.72
C ALA A 369 -6.72 -20.33 -5.14
N LYS A 370 -7.59 -21.30 -5.00
CA LYS A 370 -9.02 -21.09 -5.20
C LYS A 370 -9.66 -20.69 -3.88
N ILE A 371 -10.33 -19.54 -3.88
CA ILE A 371 -11.02 -19.00 -2.69
C ILE A 371 -12.44 -19.53 -2.62
N SER A 372 -12.85 -19.96 -1.42
CA SER A 372 -14.25 -20.20 -1.08
C SER A 372 -14.92 -18.91 -0.59
N SER A 373 -16.23 -18.78 -0.80
CA SER A 373 -17.00 -17.57 -0.49
C SER A 373 -17.01 -17.14 1.00
N ASN A 374 -16.56 -18.01 1.89
CA ASN A 374 -16.48 -17.77 3.34
C ASN A 374 -15.13 -17.22 3.82
N VAL A 375 -14.12 -17.16 2.94
CA VAL A 375 -12.81 -16.59 3.29
C VAL A 375 -12.76 -15.13 2.87
N SER A 376 -12.60 -14.24 3.84
CA SER A 376 -12.54 -12.80 3.57
C SER A 376 -11.10 -12.33 3.29
N PRO A 377 -10.93 -11.18 2.60
CA PRO A 377 -9.61 -10.57 2.42
C PRO A 377 -8.90 -10.25 3.75
N PHE A 378 -9.65 -9.91 4.80
CA PHE A 378 -9.06 -9.63 6.10
C PHE A 378 -8.61 -10.89 6.85
N ALA A 379 -9.27 -12.04 6.64
CA ALA A 379 -8.79 -13.32 7.16
C ALA A 379 -7.46 -13.73 6.49
N ILE A 380 -7.38 -13.58 5.16
CA ILE A 380 -6.12 -13.82 4.43
C ILE A 380 -5.02 -12.88 4.93
N LEU A 381 -5.34 -11.60 5.12
CA LEU A 381 -4.39 -10.61 5.63
C LEU A 381 -3.92 -10.94 7.05
N GLN A 382 -4.84 -11.40 7.92
CA GLN A 382 -4.54 -11.79 9.31
C GLN A 382 -3.47 -12.88 9.37
N ASP A 383 -3.53 -13.86 8.50
CA ASP A 383 -2.63 -15.01 8.52
C ASP A 383 -1.33 -14.76 7.73
N LEU A 384 -1.40 -13.98 6.64
CA LEU A 384 -0.21 -13.70 5.82
C LEU A 384 0.67 -12.59 6.37
N HIS A 385 0.14 -11.64 7.17
CA HIS A 385 0.94 -10.48 7.59
C HIS A 385 1.60 -10.68 8.96
N PRO A 386 2.93 -10.39 9.07
CA PRO A 386 3.88 -10.15 7.98
C PRO A 386 4.37 -11.46 7.34
N THR A 387 4.58 -11.46 6.02
CA THR A 387 5.15 -12.63 5.34
C THR A 387 6.60 -12.89 5.77
N ALA A 388 7.12 -14.08 5.47
CA ALA A 388 8.53 -14.39 5.71
C ALA A 388 9.50 -13.53 4.86
N ALA A 389 8.99 -12.79 3.86
CA ALA A 389 9.77 -11.80 3.13
C ALA A 389 10.04 -10.51 3.94
N LEU A 390 9.26 -10.27 5.02
CA LEU A 390 9.34 -9.07 5.86
C LEU A 390 9.54 -9.37 7.34
N GLY A 391 8.96 -10.45 7.85
CA GLY A 391 9.11 -10.94 9.21
C GLY A 391 10.20 -12.00 9.29
N GLY A 392 9.86 -13.20 8.88
CA GLY A 392 10.73 -14.38 8.92
C GLY A 392 9.92 -15.66 9.06
N TYR A 393 10.60 -16.76 9.34
CA TYR A 393 9.98 -18.10 9.46
C TYR A 393 10.62 -18.92 10.56
N PRO A 394 9.85 -19.53 11.48
CA PRO A 394 8.40 -19.33 11.67
C PRO A 394 8.07 -17.87 12.02
N GLN A 395 6.84 -17.46 11.74
CA GLN A 395 6.42 -16.04 11.78
C GLN A 395 6.55 -15.43 13.17
N GLU A 396 6.00 -16.07 14.19
CA GLU A 396 5.91 -15.54 15.56
C GLU A 396 7.29 -15.37 16.18
N GLU A 397 8.13 -16.40 16.12
CA GLU A 397 9.48 -16.38 16.68
C GLU A 397 10.37 -15.35 15.99
N ALA A 398 10.26 -15.26 14.68
CA ALA A 398 11.02 -14.28 13.90
C ALA A 398 10.58 -12.84 14.21
N VAL A 399 9.27 -12.56 14.30
CA VAL A 399 8.76 -11.23 14.64
C VAL A 399 9.15 -10.82 16.06
N ASN A 400 9.08 -11.72 17.04
CA ASN A 400 9.55 -11.45 18.40
C ASN A 400 11.04 -11.09 18.42
N SER A 401 11.86 -11.82 17.64
CA SER A 401 13.29 -11.51 17.50
C SER A 401 13.53 -10.14 16.84
N ILE A 402 12.69 -9.72 15.88
CA ILE A 402 12.78 -8.40 15.28
C ILE A 402 12.64 -7.31 16.34
N TYR A 403 11.63 -7.38 17.20
CA TYR A 403 11.42 -6.39 18.27
C TYR A 403 12.60 -6.30 19.24
N GLU A 404 13.23 -7.42 19.55
CA GLU A 404 14.41 -7.47 20.41
C GLU A 404 15.67 -6.86 19.74
N LEU A 405 15.84 -7.08 18.44
CA LEU A 405 17.03 -6.70 17.71
C LEU A 405 16.97 -5.27 17.17
N GLU A 406 15.82 -4.81 16.67
CA GLU A 406 15.68 -3.49 16.05
C GLU A 406 15.42 -2.37 17.07
N LYS A 407 14.60 -2.60 18.09
CA LYS A 407 14.27 -1.64 19.16
C LYS A 407 13.68 -0.31 18.65
N TYR A 408 12.98 -0.35 17.55
CA TYR A 408 12.17 0.75 17.00
C TYR A 408 10.97 0.20 16.26
N GLU A 409 9.95 1.03 16.04
CA GLU A 409 8.78 0.68 15.28
C GLU A 409 8.97 0.97 13.78
N ARG A 410 8.67 -0.01 12.95
CA ARG A 410 8.72 0.11 11.48
C ARG A 410 7.57 0.95 10.94
N GLY A 411 6.43 0.94 11.63
CA GLY A 411 5.20 1.59 11.20
C GLY A 411 4.72 1.03 9.86
N LEU A 412 4.41 1.89 8.91
CA LEU A 412 3.98 1.47 7.58
C LEU A 412 5.07 0.74 6.78
N TYR A 413 6.36 0.88 7.13
CA TYR A 413 7.41 0.10 6.47
C TYR A 413 7.27 -1.39 6.79
N GLY A 414 7.09 -2.22 5.77
CA GLY A 414 6.79 -3.64 5.94
C GLY A 414 5.35 -3.94 6.35
N GLY A 415 4.55 -2.92 6.58
CA GLY A 415 3.10 -2.99 6.63
C GLY A 415 2.48 -3.05 5.23
N GLY A 416 1.24 -2.60 5.07
CA GLY A 416 0.58 -2.71 3.79
C GLY A 416 -0.44 -1.63 3.47
N PHE A 417 -0.83 -1.61 2.20
CA PHE A 417 -1.89 -0.78 1.66
C PHE A 417 -2.77 -1.62 0.75
N GLY A 418 -4.07 -1.61 1.00
CA GLY A 418 -5.02 -2.45 0.29
C GLY A 418 -6.25 -1.72 -0.19
N ARG A 419 -6.91 -2.33 -1.17
CA ARG A 419 -8.22 -1.93 -1.71
C ARG A 419 -9.14 -3.13 -1.74
N ILE A 420 -10.38 -2.92 -1.34
CA ILE A 420 -11.44 -3.94 -1.33
C ILE A 420 -12.63 -3.38 -2.11
N PHE A 421 -13.18 -4.19 -2.99
CA PHE A 421 -14.29 -3.83 -3.88
C PHE A 421 -15.61 -4.46 -3.44
N PRO A 422 -16.75 -3.91 -3.88
CA PRO A 422 -18.07 -4.40 -3.49
C PRO A 422 -18.34 -5.89 -3.76
N ASN A 423 -17.72 -6.45 -4.79
CA ASN A 423 -17.87 -7.86 -5.16
C ASN A 423 -16.96 -8.82 -4.36
N GLY A 424 -16.17 -8.30 -3.42
CA GLY A 424 -15.21 -9.08 -2.63
C GLY A 424 -13.81 -9.20 -3.26
N ASP A 425 -13.62 -8.75 -4.50
CA ASP A 425 -12.29 -8.63 -5.08
C ASP A 425 -11.45 -7.66 -4.21
N SER A 426 -10.16 -7.87 -4.19
CA SER A 426 -9.27 -7.04 -3.37
C SER A 426 -7.83 -7.11 -3.87
N HIS A 427 -7.04 -6.10 -3.55
CA HIS A 427 -5.64 -6.07 -3.88
C HIS A 427 -4.86 -5.39 -2.75
N PHE A 428 -3.83 -6.06 -2.24
CA PHE A 428 -2.99 -5.60 -1.14
C PHE A 428 -1.53 -5.53 -1.55
N LEU A 429 -0.88 -4.41 -1.26
CA LEU A 429 0.54 -4.18 -1.47
C LEU A 429 1.31 -4.27 -0.17
N VAL A 430 2.53 -4.73 -0.27
CA VAL A 430 3.54 -4.60 0.78
C VAL A 430 4.22 -3.25 0.67
N LEU A 431 4.28 -2.48 1.75
CA LEU A 431 4.88 -1.14 1.75
C LEU A 431 6.39 -1.20 2.03
N ILE A 432 7.13 -1.37 0.96
CA ILE A 432 8.60 -1.33 0.93
C ILE A 432 9.09 -0.35 -0.13
N ARG A 433 10.39 -0.10 -0.20
CA ARG A 433 10.99 0.85 -1.15
C ARG A 433 10.34 2.22 -1.04
N GLY A 434 10.15 2.67 0.19
CA GLY A 434 9.45 3.90 0.51
C GLY A 434 10.14 4.73 1.57
N ALA A 435 9.52 5.88 1.84
CA ALA A 435 9.97 6.83 2.83
C ALA A 435 8.80 7.43 3.58
N ARG A 436 8.96 7.63 4.89
CA ARG A 436 8.09 8.46 5.71
C ARG A 436 8.56 9.91 5.62
N ILE A 437 7.62 10.82 5.43
CA ILE A 437 7.88 12.26 5.32
C ILE A 437 6.98 12.99 6.32
N TYR A 438 7.56 13.92 7.04
CA TYR A 438 6.84 14.90 7.86
C TYR A 438 7.54 16.25 7.73
N LYS A 439 6.87 17.22 7.08
CA LYS A 439 7.46 18.53 6.79
C LYS A 439 8.83 18.39 6.08
N ASN A 440 9.88 18.89 6.71
CA ASN A 440 11.25 18.87 6.23
C ASN A 440 12.04 17.60 6.63
N LEU A 441 11.40 16.66 7.35
CA LEU A 441 12.00 15.37 7.71
C LEU A 441 11.64 14.29 6.72
N VAL A 442 12.60 13.44 6.37
CA VAL A 442 12.36 12.20 5.62
C VAL A 442 13.10 11.04 6.26
N CYS A 443 12.41 9.92 6.42
CA CYS A 443 12.95 8.68 6.97
C CYS A 443 12.86 7.57 5.93
N PHE A 444 14.01 7.04 5.52
CA PHE A 444 14.15 5.94 4.57
C PHE A 444 14.38 4.63 5.29
N TYR A 445 13.75 3.55 4.83
CA TYR A 445 13.85 2.23 5.43
C TYR A 445 14.37 1.21 4.42
N ALA A 446 15.17 0.25 4.89
CA ALA A 446 15.55 -0.94 4.14
C ALA A 446 15.78 -2.12 5.07
N GLY A 447 15.45 -3.33 4.61
CA GLY A 447 15.71 -4.58 5.32
C GLY A 447 16.35 -5.62 4.40
N GLY A 448 17.03 -6.58 5.03
CA GLY A 448 17.63 -7.74 4.40
C GLY A 448 17.20 -9.04 5.10
N GLY A 449 16.99 -10.10 4.32
CA GLY A 449 16.65 -11.43 4.86
C GLY A 449 17.91 -12.15 5.34
N VAL A 450 17.92 -12.52 6.61
CA VAL A 450 19.04 -13.24 7.26
C VAL A 450 18.69 -14.72 7.39
N VAL A 451 19.58 -15.57 6.88
CA VAL A 451 19.56 -17.03 7.00
C VAL A 451 20.90 -17.54 7.59
N ALA A 452 21.02 -18.82 7.85
CA ALA A 452 22.21 -19.39 8.48
C ALA A 452 23.54 -19.14 7.71
N GLU A 453 23.43 -19.01 6.38
CA GLU A 453 24.55 -18.78 5.44
C GLU A 453 24.80 -17.30 5.16
N SER A 454 24.04 -16.37 5.76
CA SER A 454 24.20 -14.93 5.55
C SER A 454 25.57 -14.44 6.03
N ASP A 455 26.13 -13.50 5.27
CA ASP A 455 27.32 -12.74 5.66
C ASP A 455 26.93 -11.33 6.10
N PRO A 456 27.32 -10.89 7.31
CA PRO A 456 26.90 -9.58 7.86
C PRO A 456 27.31 -8.36 7.03
N GLU A 457 28.42 -8.43 6.27
CA GLU A 457 28.88 -7.33 5.43
C GLU A 457 28.06 -7.28 4.13
N GLU A 458 27.74 -8.44 3.55
CA GLU A 458 26.86 -8.54 2.39
C GLU A 458 25.46 -8.03 2.71
N GLU A 459 24.87 -8.42 3.87
CA GLU A 459 23.55 -7.97 4.28
C GLU A 459 23.51 -6.45 4.53
N TYR A 460 24.55 -5.88 5.14
CA TYR A 460 24.65 -4.43 5.25
C TYR A 460 24.72 -3.75 3.89
N SER A 461 25.54 -4.27 2.98
CA SER A 461 25.69 -3.74 1.61
C SER A 461 24.39 -3.82 0.83
N GLU A 462 23.60 -4.89 1.00
CA GLU A 462 22.29 -5.04 0.39
C GLU A 462 21.32 -3.96 0.87
N THR A 463 21.23 -3.74 2.20
CA THR A 463 20.37 -2.68 2.75
C THR A 463 20.80 -1.30 2.30
N GLU A 464 22.10 -1.03 2.19
CA GLU A 464 22.62 0.25 1.68
C GLU A 464 22.21 0.49 0.22
N ASN A 465 22.31 -0.52 -0.65
CA ASN A 465 21.86 -0.42 -2.04
C ASN A 465 20.35 -0.13 -2.14
N LYS A 466 19.56 -0.75 -1.24
CA LYS A 466 18.11 -0.50 -1.15
C LYS A 466 17.81 0.93 -0.71
N LEU A 467 18.48 1.45 0.33
CA LEU A 467 18.35 2.84 0.78
C LEU A 467 18.78 3.83 -0.30
N GLU A 468 19.92 3.60 -0.94
CA GLU A 468 20.43 4.48 -1.99
C GLU A 468 19.44 4.62 -3.15
N SER A 469 18.77 3.53 -3.53
CA SER A 469 17.80 3.54 -4.63
C SER A 469 16.66 4.53 -4.41
N ILE A 470 16.19 4.67 -3.17
CA ILE A 470 15.13 5.61 -2.79
C ILE A 470 15.69 7.00 -2.52
N ARG A 471 16.82 7.13 -1.82
CA ARG A 471 17.46 8.44 -1.55
C ARG A 471 17.73 9.24 -2.81
N ARG A 472 18.10 8.58 -3.92
CA ARG A 472 18.33 9.23 -5.23
C ARG A 472 17.09 9.96 -5.75
N ILE A 473 15.87 9.50 -5.43
CA ILE A 473 14.62 10.18 -5.80
C ILE A 473 14.55 11.55 -5.14
N PHE A 474 15.05 11.65 -3.91
CA PHE A 474 15.10 12.87 -3.10
C PHE A 474 16.31 13.76 -3.41
N GLY A 475 17.13 13.39 -4.41
CA GLY A 475 18.35 14.13 -4.75
C GLY A 475 19.52 13.91 -3.78
N ILE A 476 19.39 12.96 -2.84
CA ILE A 476 20.43 12.65 -1.86
C ILE A 476 21.46 11.73 -2.53
N LYS A 477 22.68 12.26 -2.66
CA LYS A 477 23.86 11.49 -3.08
C LYS A 477 24.69 11.16 -1.82
N LYS A 478 25.38 10.02 -1.88
CA LYS A 478 26.39 9.71 -0.86
C LYS A 478 27.55 10.70 -0.91
#